data_b1df13ce0cb2df43c3e75e578ba2a5d8
#
_entry.id   b1df13ce0cb2df43c3e75e578ba2a5d8
#
_cell.length_a   1.000
_cell.length_b   1.000
_cell.length_c   1.000
_cell.angle_alpha   90.00
_cell.angle_beta   90.00
_cell.angle_gamma   90.00
#
_symmetry.space_group_name_H-M   'P 1'
#
loop_
_entity.id
_entity.type
_entity.pdbx_description
1 polymer ?
#
loop_
_entity_poly.entity_id
_entity_poly.type
_entity_poly.pdbx_seq_one_letter_code
_entity_poly.pdbx_strand_id
1 'polypeptide(L)'
;MKFKKLGSTDLDVSLICLGTMTWGTQNSEKDAFEQMDYSVNQGINFFDTAELYSVPPTAESFGKTEIMIGNWFEKRKNRKKIILASKVAGPRLDWIRNGENNFNEKNLSKAIDGSLKRLKTDYIDLYQLHWPERSTNCFGRREFEINENESEWNNFESILVALEKFIKKGKIRYIGMSNETPYGFLKYLELAQYKNLPRMVSVQNPYSLVNRTYEVGMSEISIRERCGLLAYYPLAAGALSGKYRGGQMPKNARMTLFKGWERMINPLAMKAYDE
;
A
#
# COMPACT_ATOMS: atom_id res chain seq x y z
N MET A 1 -6.68 -21.92 2.47
CA MET A 1 -6.20 -20.58 2.87
C MET A 1 -6.54 -20.35 4.34
N LYS A 2 -5.63 -19.71 5.12
CA LYS A 2 -5.93 -19.28 6.50
C LYS A 2 -6.41 -17.83 6.47
N PHE A 3 -7.30 -17.48 7.39
CA PHE A 3 -7.89 -16.13 7.53
C PHE A 3 -7.63 -15.57 8.92
N LYS A 4 -7.67 -14.24 9.03
CA LYS A 4 -7.66 -13.52 10.30
C LYS A 4 -8.39 -12.18 10.16
N LYS A 5 -8.79 -11.60 11.27
CA LYS A 5 -9.33 -10.24 11.28
C LYS A 5 -8.26 -9.22 10.86
N LEU A 6 -8.64 -8.27 10.02
CA LEU A 6 -7.78 -7.13 9.69
C LEU A 6 -7.81 -6.12 10.84
N GLY A 7 -6.75 -6.13 11.66
CA GLY A 7 -6.70 -5.29 12.84
C GLY A 7 -7.89 -5.52 13.77
N SER A 8 -8.55 -4.44 14.17
CA SER A 8 -9.74 -4.45 15.04
C SER A 8 -11.07 -4.47 14.27
N THR A 9 -11.06 -4.77 12.97
CA THR A 9 -12.27 -4.75 12.11
C THR A 9 -13.03 -6.07 12.11
N ASP A 10 -14.20 -6.06 11.47
CA ASP A 10 -15.01 -7.25 11.17
C ASP A 10 -14.53 -8.02 9.92
N LEU A 11 -13.57 -7.46 9.17
CA LEU A 11 -13.08 -8.05 7.92
C LEU A 11 -12.23 -9.29 8.18
N ASP A 12 -12.67 -10.43 7.66
CA ASP A 12 -11.90 -11.67 7.61
C ASP A 12 -11.06 -11.70 6.32
N VAL A 13 -9.78 -11.40 6.43
CA VAL A 13 -8.84 -11.38 5.30
C VAL A 13 -8.00 -12.64 5.24
N SER A 14 -7.73 -13.11 4.02
CA SER A 14 -6.72 -14.15 3.81
C SER A 14 -5.35 -13.67 4.29
N LEU A 15 -4.54 -14.57 4.88
CA LEU A 15 -3.19 -14.22 5.35
C LEU A 15 -2.26 -13.80 4.20
N ILE A 16 -2.55 -14.26 2.98
CA ILE A 16 -1.88 -13.81 1.76
C ILE A 16 -2.79 -12.75 1.12
N CYS A 17 -2.22 -11.58 0.86
CA CYS A 17 -2.84 -10.50 0.10
C CYS A 17 -2.25 -10.48 -1.31
N LEU A 18 -3.10 -10.39 -2.33
CA LEU A 18 -2.65 -10.23 -3.71
C LEU A 18 -2.23 -8.77 -3.95
N GLY A 19 -0.92 -8.53 -4.04
CA GLY A 19 -0.36 -7.24 -4.46
C GLY A 19 -0.37 -7.10 -5.98
N THR A 20 -0.67 -5.92 -6.48
CA THR A 20 -1.00 -5.70 -7.91
C THR A 20 -0.11 -4.68 -8.61
N MET A 21 0.93 -4.17 -7.94
CA MET A 21 1.69 -2.98 -8.36
C MET A 21 2.39 -3.06 -9.72
N THR A 22 2.50 -4.24 -10.34
CA THR A 22 3.20 -4.43 -11.62
C THR A 22 2.26 -4.54 -12.83
N TRP A 23 0.95 -4.58 -12.61
CA TRP A 23 -0.02 -4.72 -13.70
C TRP A 23 -0.18 -3.39 -14.45
N GLY A 24 0.10 -3.45 -15.75
CA GLY A 24 0.10 -2.28 -16.64
C GLY A 24 1.50 -1.78 -17.02
N THR A 25 2.56 -2.40 -16.43
CA THR A 25 3.96 -2.21 -16.84
C THR A 25 4.65 -3.53 -17.12
N GLN A 26 4.83 -4.38 -16.12
CA GLN A 26 5.46 -5.70 -16.27
C GLN A 26 4.48 -6.77 -16.73
N ASN A 27 3.21 -6.65 -16.37
CA ASN A 27 2.17 -7.63 -16.67
C ASN A 27 1.05 -6.99 -17.50
N SER A 28 0.52 -7.74 -18.44
CA SER A 28 -0.64 -7.37 -19.24
C SER A 28 -1.96 -7.52 -18.45
N GLU A 29 -3.06 -7.01 -18.99
CA GLU A 29 -4.39 -7.23 -18.40
C GLU A 29 -4.77 -8.72 -18.38
N LYS A 30 -4.35 -9.48 -19.41
CA LYS A 30 -4.55 -10.93 -19.43
C LYS A 30 -3.84 -11.61 -18.25
N ASP A 31 -2.57 -11.27 -18.01
CA ASP A 31 -1.81 -11.82 -16.88
C ASP A 31 -2.45 -11.44 -15.55
N ALA A 32 -2.93 -10.19 -15.43
CA ALA A 32 -3.63 -9.72 -14.23
C ALA A 32 -4.91 -10.53 -13.97
N PHE A 33 -5.70 -10.82 -15.01
CA PHE A 33 -6.92 -11.62 -14.90
C PHE A 33 -6.60 -13.06 -14.46
N GLU A 34 -5.61 -13.67 -15.07
CA GLU A 34 -5.16 -15.03 -14.71
C GLU A 34 -4.69 -15.09 -13.26
N GLN A 35 -3.93 -14.09 -12.79
CA GLN A 35 -3.47 -14.01 -11.40
C GLN A 35 -4.63 -13.79 -10.41
N MET A 36 -5.61 -12.93 -10.73
CA MET A 36 -6.79 -12.73 -9.90
C MET A 36 -7.66 -13.99 -9.83
N ASP A 37 -7.96 -14.62 -10.96
CA ASP A 37 -8.75 -15.84 -11.03
C ASP A 37 -8.06 -16.98 -10.24
N TYR A 38 -6.75 -17.17 -10.43
CA TYR A 38 -5.98 -18.14 -9.68
C TYR A 38 -6.02 -17.86 -8.17
N SER A 39 -5.80 -16.60 -7.78
CA SER A 39 -5.80 -16.21 -6.37
C SER A 39 -7.14 -16.49 -5.68
N VAL A 40 -8.24 -16.17 -6.33
CA VAL A 40 -9.59 -16.48 -5.82
C VAL A 40 -9.80 -17.99 -5.69
N ASN A 41 -9.37 -18.77 -6.69
CA ASN A 41 -9.46 -20.22 -6.67
C ASN A 41 -8.62 -20.84 -5.53
N GLN A 42 -7.54 -20.18 -5.09
CA GLN A 42 -6.75 -20.58 -3.92
C GLN A 42 -7.32 -20.06 -2.59
N GLY A 43 -8.47 -19.36 -2.62
CA GLY A 43 -9.15 -18.82 -1.45
C GLY A 43 -8.58 -17.48 -0.96
N ILE A 44 -7.81 -16.76 -1.77
CA ILE A 44 -7.38 -15.39 -1.46
C ILE A 44 -8.56 -14.45 -1.72
N ASN A 45 -8.94 -13.68 -0.70
CA ASN A 45 -10.01 -12.70 -0.78
C ASN A 45 -9.55 -11.26 -0.57
N PHE A 46 -8.26 -11.02 -0.35
CA PHE A 46 -7.71 -9.72 -0.04
C PHE A 46 -6.78 -9.24 -1.17
N PHE A 47 -7.13 -8.13 -1.81
CA PHE A 47 -6.38 -7.54 -2.92
C PHE A 47 -5.93 -6.14 -2.55
N ASP A 48 -4.68 -5.80 -2.87
CA ASP A 48 -4.08 -4.50 -2.61
C ASP A 48 -3.63 -3.82 -3.90
N THR A 49 -4.13 -2.62 -4.13
CA THR A 49 -3.77 -1.73 -5.24
C THR A 49 -3.49 -0.31 -4.76
N ALA A 50 -3.32 0.64 -5.67
CA ALA A 50 -3.21 2.08 -5.40
C ALA A 50 -3.54 2.90 -6.64
N GLU A 51 -3.99 4.16 -6.46
CA GLU A 51 -4.18 5.07 -7.58
C GLU A 51 -2.89 5.30 -8.38
N LEU A 52 -1.75 5.28 -7.67
CA LEU A 52 -0.42 5.48 -8.26
C LEU A 52 -0.01 4.36 -9.22
N TYR A 53 -0.54 3.15 -9.05
CA TYR A 53 -0.06 1.98 -9.79
C TYR A 53 -0.46 2.02 -11.28
N SER A 54 0.46 1.58 -12.15
CA SER A 54 1.53 0.61 -11.94
C SER A 54 2.88 1.23 -11.59
N VAL A 55 3.82 0.36 -11.15
CA VAL A 55 5.22 0.73 -10.79
C VAL A 55 6.17 0.17 -11.85
N PRO A 56 7.16 0.94 -12.35
CA PRO A 56 7.49 2.34 -12.01
C PRO A 56 6.35 3.30 -12.38
N PRO A 57 6.02 4.27 -11.49
CA PRO A 57 4.89 5.17 -11.73
C PRO A 57 5.26 6.29 -12.70
N THR A 58 4.39 6.53 -13.67
CA THR A 58 4.44 7.67 -14.60
C THR A 58 3.04 8.24 -14.79
N ALA A 59 2.91 9.41 -15.38
CA ALA A 59 1.61 9.99 -15.71
C ALA A 59 0.77 9.05 -16.61
N GLU A 60 1.44 8.34 -17.53
CA GLU A 60 0.79 7.42 -18.48
C GLU A 60 0.39 6.08 -17.83
N SER A 61 1.10 5.65 -16.79
CA SER A 61 0.81 4.39 -16.07
C SER A 61 -0.14 4.55 -14.89
N PHE A 62 -0.40 5.79 -14.47
CA PHE A 62 -1.28 6.13 -13.35
C PHE A 62 -2.67 5.51 -13.49
N GLY A 63 -3.09 4.78 -12.48
CA GLY A 63 -4.42 4.18 -12.41
C GLY A 63 -4.64 2.95 -13.28
N LYS A 64 -3.68 2.52 -14.10
CA LYS A 64 -3.84 1.34 -14.98
C LYS A 64 -4.19 0.08 -14.20
N THR A 65 -3.56 -0.13 -13.05
CA THR A 65 -3.81 -1.31 -12.22
C THR A 65 -5.25 -1.32 -11.68
N GLU A 66 -5.76 -0.18 -11.22
CA GLU A 66 -7.15 -0.07 -10.77
C GLU A 66 -8.14 -0.28 -11.92
N ILE A 67 -7.84 0.19 -13.14
CA ILE A 67 -8.66 -0.06 -14.36
C ILE A 67 -8.75 -1.56 -14.62
N MET A 68 -7.63 -2.29 -14.60
CA MET A 68 -7.61 -3.74 -14.84
C MET A 68 -8.43 -4.50 -13.79
N ILE A 69 -8.32 -4.12 -12.50
CA ILE A 69 -9.15 -4.70 -11.44
C ILE A 69 -10.63 -4.39 -11.67
N GLY A 70 -10.97 -3.16 -12.04
CA GLY A 70 -12.34 -2.75 -12.34
C GLY A 70 -12.94 -3.54 -13.52
N ASN A 71 -12.17 -3.75 -14.58
CA ASN A 71 -12.56 -4.57 -15.73
C ASN A 71 -12.81 -6.04 -15.31
N TRP A 72 -11.95 -6.57 -14.43
CA TRP A 72 -12.12 -7.91 -13.89
C TRP A 72 -13.39 -8.04 -13.03
N PHE A 73 -13.66 -7.07 -12.13
CA PHE A 73 -14.90 -7.05 -11.35
C PHE A 73 -16.15 -7.01 -12.23
N GLU A 74 -16.12 -6.17 -13.27
CA GLU A 74 -17.22 -6.07 -14.22
C GLU A 74 -17.46 -7.39 -14.95
N LYS A 75 -16.39 -8.06 -15.39
CA LYS A 75 -16.46 -9.34 -16.09
C LYS A 75 -16.87 -10.51 -15.21
N ARG A 76 -16.36 -10.57 -13.97
CA ARG A 76 -16.59 -11.71 -13.05
C ARG A 76 -17.78 -11.52 -12.11
N LYS A 77 -18.31 -10.30 -11.98
CA LYS A 77 -19.44 -9.97 -11.08
C LYS A 77 -19.22 -10.41 -9.63
N ASN A 78 -17.98 -10.35 -9.16
CA ASN A 78 -17.57 -10.93 -7.86
C ASN A 78 -17.03 -9.89 -6.86
N ARG A 79 -17.27 -8.58 -7.06
CA ARG A 79 -16.78 -7.50 -6.18
C ARG A 79 -17.02 -7.78 -4.69
N LYS A 80 -18.19 -8.29 -4.35
CA LYS A 80 -18.59 -8.57 -2.94
C LYS A 80 -17.80 -9.70 -2.28
N LYS A 81 -17.09 -10.53 -3.05
CA LYS A 81 -16.25 -11.62 -2.53
C LYS A 81 -14.84 -11.16 -2.18
N ILE A 82 -14.47 -9.96 -2.59
CA ILE A 82 -13.11 -9.43 -2.45
C ILE A 82 -13.10 -8.27 -1.45
N ILE A 83 -12.19 -8.34 -0.50
CA ILE A 83 -11.80 -7.21 0.34
C ILE A 83 -10.73 -6.45 -0.43
N LEU A 84 -11.06 -5.23 -0.83
CA LEU A 84 -10.23 -4.42 -1.70
C LEU A 84 -9.58 -3.28 -0.94
N ALA A 85 -8.25 -3.24 -0.96
CA ALA A 85 -7.48 -2.11 -0.49
C ALA A 85 -7.00 -1.25 -1.66
N SER A 86 -7.13 0.07 -1.54
CA SER A 86 -6.46 1.04 -2.43
C SER A 86 -5.81 2.16 -1.61
N LYS A 87 -5.06 3.05 -2.28
CA LYS A 87 -4.26 4.07 -1.59
C LYS A 87 -4.29 5.39 -2.34
N VAL A 88 -4.35 6.50 -1.58
CA VAL A 88 -4.10 7.84 -2.11
C VAL A 88 -2.60 8.10 -2.15
N ALA A 89 -2.10 8.60 -3.28
CA ALA A 89 -0.72 9.07 -3.39
C ALA A 89 -0.48 10.32 -2.53
N GLY A 90 0.61 10.31 -1.78
CA GLY A 90 1.05 11.47 -1.01
C GLY A 90 1.75 12.54 -1.88
N PRO A 91 2.31 13.58 -1.27
CA PRO A 91 2.99 14.67 -1.96
C PRO A 91 4.26 14.21 -2.71
N ARG A 92 4.87 15.13 -3.46
CA ARG A 92 6.14 14.95 -4.20
C ARG A 92 6.00 14.26 -5.58
N LEU A 93 4.80 14.29 -6.17
CA LEU A 93 4.56 13.85 -7.54
C LEU A 93 3.79 14.95 -8.29
N ASP A 94 4.51 15.76 -9.07
CA ASP A 94 3.96 16.98 -9.69
C ASP A 94 2.88 16.68 -10.74
N TRP A 95 2.90 15.52 -11.33
CA TRP A 95 1.95 15.07 -12.36
C TRP A 95 0.65 14.48 -11.80
N ILE A 96 0.56 14.21 -10.49
CA ILE A 96 -0.70 13.81 -9.84
C ILE A 96 -1.40 15.07 -9.33
N ARG A 97 -2.63 15.30 -9.78
CA ARG A 97 -3.45 16.46 -9.36
C ARG A 97 -2.71 17.81 -9.46
N ASN A 98 -1.82 17.95 -10.46
CA ASN A 98 -0.97 19.14 -10.69
C ASN A 98 -0.08 19.47 -9.46
N GLY A 99 0.43 18.45 -8.78
CA GLY A 99 1.25 18.59 -7.58
C GLY A 99 0.48 18.82 -6.27
N GLU A 100 -0.84 19.07 -6.33
CA GLU A 100 -1.70 19.23 -5.16
C GLU A 100 -2.02 17.86 -4.51
N ASN A 101 -1.08 17.30 -3.77
CA ASN A 101 -1.19 15.93 -3.22
C ASN A 101 -1.22 15.87 -1.69
N ASN A 102 -1.44 16.97 -1.01
CA ASN A 102 -1.72 16.96 0.43
C ASN A 102 -3.08 16.30 0.71
N PHE A 103 -3.21 15.73 1.91
CA PHE A 103 -4.39 14.94 2.31
C PHE A 103 -5.55 15.80 2.83
N ASN A 104 -5.82 16.93 2.18
CA ASN A 104 -7.03 17.70 2.46
C ASN A 104 -8.28 17.04 1.85
N GLU A 105 -9.46 17.45 2.31
CA GLU A 105 -10.73 16.87 1.86
C GLU A 105 -10.92 16.93 0.33
N LYS A 106 -10.53 18.06 -0.31
CA LYS A 106 -10.65 18.24 -1.77
C LYS A 106 -9.84 17.21 -2.54
N ASN A 107 -8.59 17.00 -2.14
CA ASN A 107 -7.68 16.06 -2.82
C ASN A 107 -8.05 14.61 -2.51
N LEU A 108 -8.43 14.30 -1.26
CA LEU A 108 -8.95 12.99 -0.90
C LEU A 108 -10.23 12.65 -1.68
N SER A 109 -11.15 13.61 -1.86
CA SER A 109 -12.35 13.38 -2.68
C SER A 109 -11.98 13.03 -4.12
N LYS A 110 -11.11 13.83 -4.76
CA LYS A 110 -10.67 13.56 -6.13
C LYS A 110 -10.00 12.17 -6.27
N ALA A 111 -9.18 11.79 -5.29
CA ALA A 111 -8.48 10.52 -5.29
C ALA A 111 -9.46 9.35 -5.12
N ILE A 112 -10.34 9.40 -4.12
CA ILE A 112 -11.34 8.36 -3.84
C ILE A 112 -12.28 8.20 -5.02
N ASP A 113 -12.86 9.29 -5.53
CA ASP A 113 -13.81 9.26 -6.64
C ASP A 113 -13.15 8.74 -7.93
N GLY A 114 -11.88 9.14 -8.16
CA GLY A 114 -11.08 8.60 -9.25
C GLY A 114 -10.85 7.09 -9.13
N SER A 115 -10.48 6.62 -7.95
CA SER A 115 -10.27 5.19 -7.68
C SER A 115 -11.57 4.39 -7.84
N LEU A 116 -12.68 4.85 -7.27
CA LEU A 116 -13.99 4.21 -7.42
C LEU A 116 -14.41 4.07 -8.89
N LYS A 117 -14.20 5.14 -9.68
CA LYS A 117 -14.47 5.13 -11.13
C LYS A 117 -13.60 4.09 -11.85
N ARG A 118 -12.28 4.05 -11.62
CA ARG A 118 -11.36 3.08 -12.26
C ARG A 118 -11.67 1.65 -11.83
N LEU A 119 -11.94 1.44 -10.55
CA LEU A 119 -12.28 0.14 -9.96
C LEU A 119 -13.71 -0.33 -10.27
N LYS A 120 -14.55 0.52 -10.88
CA LYS A 120 -15.96 0.22 -11.24
C LYS A 120 -16.75 -0.32 -10.04
N THR A 121 -16.61 0.33 -8.88
CA THR A 121 -17.25 -0.05 -7.61
C THR A 121 -17.67 1.19 -6.83
N ASP A 122 -18.68 1.03 -5.97
CA ASP A 122 -19.21 2.13 -5.16
C ASP A 122 -18.47 2.29 -3.83
N TYR A 123 -17.64 1.32 -3.45
CA TYR A 123 -16.91 1.35 -2.18
C TYR A 123 -15.55 0.67 -2.25
N ILE A 124 -14.62 1.10 -1.38
CA ILE A 124 -13.34 0.47 -1.11
C ILE A 124 -13.36 -0.01 0.35
N ASP A 125 -12.90 -1.24 0.60
CA ASP A 125 -12.93 -1.82 1.94
C ASP A 125 -11.87 -1.23 2.86
N LEU A 126 -10.64 -1.02 2.35
CA LEU A 126 -9.53 -0.39 3.08
C LEU A 126 -8.91 0.71 2.24
N TYR A 127 -8.97 1.95 2.69
CA TYR A 127 -8.34 3.07 2.00
C TYR A 127 -7.12 3.58 2.78
N GLN A 128 -5.97 3.63 2.12
CA GLN A 128 -4.70 3.86 2.80
C GLN A 128 -4.05 5.18 2.36
N LEU A 129 -3.41 5.87 3.29
CA LEU A 129 -2.45 6.94 3.00
C LEU A 129 -1.15 6.28 2.54
N HIS A 130 -0.74 6.48 1.27
CA HIS A 130 0.32 5.69 0.64
C HIS A 130 1.71 5.96 1.23
N TRP A 131 1.96 7.18 1.67
CA TRP A 131 3.13 7.60 2.46
C TRP A 131 2.84 8.89 3.22
N PRO A 132 3.61 9.20 4.25
CA PRO A 132 3.42 10.42 5.04
C PRO A 132 3.46 11.71 4.21
N GLU A 133 2.60 12.65 4.55
CA GLU A 133 2.62 13.99 3.95
C GLU A 133 3.85 14.78 4.40
N ARG A 134 4.21 14.66 5.66
CA ARG A 134 5.37 15.31 6.26
C ARG A 134 6.70 14.71 5.77
N SER A 135 7.78 15.47 5.90
CA SER A 135 9.12 14.95 5.69
C SER A 135 9.46 13.90 6.74
N THR A 136 9.84 12.71 6.30
CA THR A 136 10.27 11.62 7.18
C THR A 136 11.07 10.57 6.41
N ASN A 137 11.70 9.66 7.14
CA ASN A 137 12.47 8.57 6.58
C ASN A 137 11.55 7.43 6.12
N CYS A 138 11.13 7.49 4.87
CA CYS A 138 10.35 6.44 4.22
C CYS A 138 11.08 5.88 2.98
N PHE A 139 10.60 4.78 2.40
CA PHE A 139 11.13 4.16 1.18
C PHE A 139 12.61 3.75 1.24
N GLY A 140 13.08 3.33 2.43
CA GLY A 140 14.44 2.82 2.63
C GLY A 140 15.45 3.86 3.08
N ARG A 141 15.07 5.08 3.35
CA ARG A 141 15.88 6.03 4.10
C ARG A 141 16.00 5.53 5.56
N ARG A 142 17.21 5.51 6.09
CA ARG A 142 17.45 5.03 7.47
C ARG A 142 17.49 6.16 8.49
N GLU A 143 17.93 7.33 8.09
CA GLU A 143 18.13 8.48 8.94
C GLU A 143 17.01 9.49 8.76
N PHE A 144 16.59 10.11 9.85
CA PHE A 144 15.67 11.22 9.85
C PHE A 144 16.48 12.52 9.77
N GLU A 145 16.24 13.30 8.73
CA GLU A 145 16.81 14.62 8.54
C GLU A 145 15.73 15.67 8.81
N ILE A 146 16.05 16.66 9.64
CA ILE A 146 15.17 17.79 9.92
C ILE A 146 15.11 18.67 8.66
N ASN A 147 13.91 18.95 8.22
CA ASN A 147 13.67 19.95 7.18
C ASN A 147 13.33 21.28 7.86
N GLU A 148 14.30 22.17 8.00
CA GLU A 148 14.13 23.48 8.64
C GLU A 148 13.09 24.38 7.97
N ASN A 149 12.76 24.11 6.70
CA ASN A 149 11.74 24.84 5.95
C ASN A 149 10.34 24.23 6.11
N GLU A 150 10.21 23.10 6.77
CA GLU A 150 8.92 22.49 7.07
C GLU A 150 8.36 23.16 8.34
N SER A 151 7.33 23.99 8.15
CA SER A 151 6.55 24.50 9.26
C SER A 151 6.03 23.35 10.13
N GLU A 152 5.73 23.58 11.40
CA GLU A 152 5.17 22.56 12.29
C GLU A 152 4.04 21.80 11.59
N TRP A 153 4.35 20.59 11.13
CA TRP A 153 3.37 19.76 10.45
C TRP A 153 2.43 19.12 11.47
N ASN A 154 1.15 19.43 11.42
CA ASN A 154 0.16 18.98 12.39
C ASN A 154 -1.19 18.63 11.76
N ASN A 155 -1.18 18.00 10.60
CA ASN A 155 -2.41 17.71 9.84
C ASN A 155 -3.09 16.39 10.20
N PHE A 156 -2.62 15.64 11.20
CA PHE A 156 -3.17 14.32 11.56
C PHE A 156 -4.68 14.35 11.83
N GLU A 157 -5.13 15.32 12.65
CA GLU A 157 -6.56 15.47 12.99
C GLU A 157 -7.39 15.84 11.76
N SER A 158 -6.97 16.82 10.98
CA SER A 158 -7.69 17.25 9.77
C SER A 158 -7.82 16.16 8.72
N ILE A 159 -6.81 15.30 8.59
CA ILE A 159 -6.83 14.12 7.70
C ILE A 159 -7.88 13.11 8.20
N LEU A 160 -7.90 12.79 9.49
CA LEU A 160 -8.91 11.87 10.06
C LEU A 160 -10.33 12.41 9.90
N VAL A 161 -10.55 13.70 10.16
CA VAL A 161 -11.84 14.38 9.95
C VAL A 161 -12.26 14.31 8.49
N ALA A 162 -11.34 14.53 7.56
CA ALA A 162 -11.65 14.43 6.14
C ALA A 162 -12.03 13.00 5.74
N LEU A 163 -11.27 12.00 6.20
CA LEU A 163 -11.54 10.58 5.91
C LEU A 163 -12.87 10.10 6.51
N GLU A 164 -13.23 10.59 7.69
CA GLU A 164 -14.53 10.29 8.33
C GLU A 164 -15.72 10.62 7.42
N LYS A 165 -15.66 11.74 6.69
CA LYS A 165 -16.72 12.13 5.76
C LYS A 165 -16.95 11.11 4.65
N PHE A 166 -15.87 10.47 4.16
CA PHE A 166 -15.96 9.44 3.12
C PHE A 166 -16.44 8.09 3.67
N ILE A 167 -16.13 7.79 4.93
CA ILE A 167 -16.70 6.63 5.64
C ILE A 167 -18.20 6.84 5.82
N LYS A 168 -18.65 8.00 6.32
CA LYS A 168 -20.07 8.33 6.49
C LYS A 168 -20.85 8.31 5.17
N LYS A 169 -20.20 8.64 4.06
CA LYS A 169 -20.78 8.53 2.70
C LYS A 169 -20.76 7.11 2.13
N GLY A 170 -20.20 6.12 2.83
CA GLY A 170 -20.08 4.74 2.39
C GLY A 170 -19.08 4.49 1.25
N LYS A 171 -18.28 5.49 0.88
CA LYS A 171 -17.27 5.36 -0.20
C LYS A 171 -16.06 4.53 0.21
N ILE A 172 -15.69 4.57 1.49
CA ILE A 172 -14.63 3.75 2.09
C ILE A 172 -15.16 3.16 3.39
N ARG A 173 -14.73 1.93 3.74
CA ARG A 173 -15.20 1.28 4.98
C ARG A 173 -14.21 1.50 6.12
N TYR A 174 -12.95 1.25 5.89
CA TYR A 174 -11.85 1.37 6.86
C TYR A 174 -10.70 2.16 6.28
N ILE A 175 -9.88 2.72 7.18
CA ILE A 175 -8.69 3.50 6.81
C ILE A 175 -7.42 2.86 7.34
N GLY A 176 -6.34 3.03 6.59
CA GLY A 176 -5.00 2.55 6.93
C GLY A 176 -3.92 3.53 6.50
N MET A 177 -2.70 3.23 6.84
CA MET A 177 -1.53 4.01 6.47
C MET A 177 -0.45 3.11 5.86
N SER A 178 0.49 3.70 5.15
CA SER A 178 1.62 2.99 4.55
C SER A 178 2.89 3.82 4.65
N ASN A 179 4.03 3.17 4.73
CA ASN A 179 5.34 3.81 4.88
C ASN A 179 5.42 4.76 6.08
N GLU A 180 4.67 4.47 7.11
CA GLU A 180 4.58 5.31 8.30
C GLU A 180 5.68 4.95 9.31
N THR A 181 6.04 5.90 10.14
CA THR A 181 6.99 5.77 11.24
C THR A 181 6.26 5.54 12.57
N PRO A 182 6.94 5.08 13.63
CA PRO A 182 6.34 4.92 14.96
C PRO A 182 5.66 6.20 15.47
N TYR A 183 6.27 7.37 15.19
CA TYR A 183 5.71 8.67 15.58
C TYR A 183 4.33 8.92 14.97
N GLY A 184 4.21 8.86 13.65
CA GLY A 184 2.92 9.12 12.99
C GLY A 184 1.91 8.01 13.25
N PHE A 185 2.38 6.76 13.42
CA PHE A 185 1.50 5.65 13.78
C PHE A 185 0.77 5.93 15.10
N LEU A 186 1.51 6.26 16.17
CA LEU A 186 0.91 6.58 17.47
C LEU A 186 0.06 7.83 17.41
N LYS A 187 0.51 8.90 16.70
CA LYS A 187 -0.27 10.15 16.57
C LYS A 187 -1.66 9.93 15.96
N TYR A 188 -1.77 9.13 14.90
CA TYR A 188 -3.08 8.81 14.32
C TYR A 188 -3.96 8.01 15.30
N LEU A 189 -3.39 7.04 16.01
CA LEU A 189 -4.14 6.21 16.95
C LEU A 189 -4.63 6.99 18.17
N GLU A 190 -3.76 7.80 18.77
CA GLU A 190 -4.09 8.68 19.89
C GLU A 190 -5.20 9.67 19.53
N LEU A 191 -5.06 10.40 18.41
CA LEU A 191 -6.06 11.37 17.98
C LEU A 191 -7.40 10.70 17.66
N ALA A 192 -7.39 9.52 17.03
CA ALA A 192 -8.61 8.77 16.79
C ALA A 192 -9.36 8.45 18.09
N GLN A 193 -8.60 8.05 19.12
CA GLN A 193 -9.18 7.75 20.44
C GLN A 193 -9.68 9.00 21.17
N TYR A 194 -8.85 10.04 21.28
CA TYR A 194 -9.21 11.25 22.06
C TYR A 194 -10.30 12.09 21.41
N LYS A 195 -10.38 12.10 20.08
CA LYS A 195 -11.33 12.90 19.30
C LYS A 195 -12.53 12.10 18.79
N ASN A 196 -12.61 10.81 19.14
CA ASN A 196 -13.64 9.90 18.62
C ASN A 196 -13.72 9.92 17.08
N LEU A 197 -12.56 9.88 16.43
CA LEU A 197 -12.41 9.88 14.97
C LEU A 197 -12.15 8.46 14.46
N PRO A 198 -12.31 8.20 13.15
CA PRO A 198 -11.99 6.90 12.58
C PRO A 198 -10.56 6.46 12.85
N ARG A 199 -10.42 5.20 13.24
CA ARG A 199 -9.13 4.60 13.62
C ARG A 199 -8.43 3.99 12.41
N MET A 200 -7.12 4.21 12.30
CA MET A 200 -6.26 3.44 11.40
C MET A 200 -6.26 1.97 11.84
N VAL A 201 -6.64 1.06 10.94
CA VAL A 201 -6.78 -0.38 11.25
C VAL A 201 -5.61 -1.22 10.75
N SER A 202 -4.80 -0.66 9.87
CA SER A 202 -3.61 -1.32 9.31
C SER A 202 -2.50 -0.33 9.01
N VAL A 203 -1.28 -0.84 9.00
CA VAL A 203 -0.09 -0.18 8.49
C VAL A 203 0.56 -1.07 7.44
N GLN A 204 0.89 -0.51 6.26
CA GLN A 204 1.57 -1.24 5.20
C GLN A 204 3.02 -0.77 5.08
N ASN A 205 3.95 -1.58 5.58
CA ASN A 205 5.37 -1.26 5.65
C ASN A 205 6.23 -2.41 5.10
N PRO A 206 7.50 -2.14 4.70
CA PRO A 206 8.40 -3.19 4.23
C PRO A 206 8.74 -4.15 5.37
N TYR A 207 8.63 -5.45 5.10
CA TYR A 207 9.02 -6.48 6.04
C TYR A 207 9.38 -7.79 5.33
N SER A 208 10.55 -8.34 5.62
CA SER A 208 11.02 -9.61 5.06
C SER A 208 12.11 -10.19 5.97
N LEU A 209 12.61 -11.40 5.65
CA LEU A 209 13.72 -12.01 6.37
C LEU A 209 14.98 -11.14 6.37
N VAL A 210 15.22 -10.36 5.32
CA VAL A 210 16.38 -9.48 5.16
C VAL A 210 16.10 -8.01 5.45
N ASN A 211 14.87 -7.65 5.82
CA ASN A 211 14.50 -6.32 6.29
C ASN A 211 13.55 -6.42 7.48
N ARG A 212 14.11 -6.36 8.67
CA ARG A 212 13.37 -6.51 9.93
C ARG A 212 13.25 -5.20 10.72
N THR A 213 13.46 -4.06 10.07
CA THR A 213 13.39 -2.74 10.72
C THR A 213 12.02 -2.45 11.36
N TYR A 214 10.94 -3.05 10.83
CA TYR A 214 9.61 -2.96 11.39
C TYR A 214 9.53 -3.48 12.84
N GLU A 215 10.34 -4.43 13.21
CA GLU A 215 10.35 -5.02 14.55
C GLU A 215 10.81 -4.02 15.62
N VAL A 216 11.58 -3.01 15.20
CA VAL A 216 12.06 -1.95 16.09
C VAL A 216 10.99 -0.84 16.17
N GLY A 217 10.21 -0.83 17.26
CA GLY A 217 9.23 0.20 17.57
C GLY A 217 7.86 0.05 16.91
N MET A 218 7.72 -0.64 15.76
CA MET A 218 6.44 -0.77 15.06
C MET A 218 5.65 -2.03 15.46
N SER A 219 6.33 -3.13 15.70
CA SER A 219 5.68 -4.42 16.00
C SER A 219 4.93 -4.38 17.34
N GLU A 220 5.50 -3.76 18.37
CA GLU A 220 4.84 -3.60 19.66
C GLU A 220 3.56 -2.77 19.53
N ILE A 221 3.63 -1.63 18.83
CA ILE A 221 2.45 -0.78 18.55
C ILE A 221 1.38 -1.59 17.82
N SER A 222 1.74 -2.30 16.75
CA SER A 222 0.79 -3.12 15.99
C SER A 222 0.06 -4.13 16.84
N ILE A 223 0.77 -4.82 17.73
CA ILE A 223 0.21 -5.86 18.58
C ILE A 223 -0.69 -5.25 19.65
N ARG A 224 -0.19 -4.28 20.42
CA ARG A 224 -0.93 -3.66 21.51
C ARG A 224 -2.17 -2.91 21.01
N GLU A 225 -2.02 -2.20 19.92
CA GLU A 225 -3.08 -1.40 19.31
C GLU A 225 -3.99 -2.19 18.36
N ARG A 226 -3.74 -3.48 18.15
CA ARG A 226 -4.49 -4.32 17.20
C ARG A 226 -4.66 -3.66 15.83
N CYS A 227 -3.57 -3.07 15.32
CA CYS A 227 -3.48 -2.46 14.00
C CYS A 227 -2.59 -3.34 13.12
N GLY A 228 -3.19 -4.03 12.14
CA GLY A 228 -2.52 -5.11 11.40
C GLY A 228 -1.38 -4.63 10.49
N LEU A 229 -0.29 -5.41 10.39
CA LEU A 229 0.75 -5.20 9.38
C LEU A 229 0.34 -5.83 8.05
N LEU A 230 0.38 -5.05 6.98
CA LEU A 230 0.42 -5.51 5.59
C LEU A 230 1.89 -5.43 5.13
N ALA A 231 2.58 -6.57 5.16
CA ALA A 231 3.98 -6.63 4.77
C ALA A 231 4.14 -6.52 3.26
N TYR A 232 4.80 -5.46 2.76
CA TYR A 232 5.20 -5.43 1.36
C TYR A 232 6.68 -5.84 1.20
N TYR A 233 7.03 -6.34 0.02
CA TYR A 233 8.31 -6.97 -0.28
C TYR A 233 8.68 -8.16 0.63
N PRO A 234 7.74 -9.07 0.98
CA PRO A 234 8.04 -10.20 1.83
C PRO A 234 9.13 -11.12 1.23
N LEU A 235 9.28 -11.12 -0.08
CA LEU A 235 10.36 -11.79 -0.81
C LEU A 235 11.46 -10.83 -1.31
N ALA A 236 11.68 -9.69 -0.62
CA ALA A 236 12.73 -8.71 -0.97
C ALA A 236 12.72 -8.37 -2.48
N ALA A 237 11.56 -7.95 -3.02
CA ALA A 237 11.35 -7.67 -4.45
C ALA A 237 11.66 -8.87 -5.38
N GLY A 238 11.63 -10.08 -4.86
CA GLY A 238 11.89 -11.33 -5.57
C GLY A 238 13.29 -11.92 -5.33
N ALA A 239 14.17 -11.26 -4.59
CA ALA A 239 15.50 -11.78 -4.27
C ALA A 239 15.43 -13.10 -3.49
N LEU A 240 14.57 -13.18 -2.47
CA LEU A 240 14.36 -14.37 -1.66
C LEU A 240 13.66 -15.53 -2.40
N SER A 241 13.31 -15.37 -3.67
CA SER A 241 12.79 -16.48 -4.48
C SER A 241 13.87 -17.39 -5.06
N GLY A 242 15.15 -17.04 -4.85
CA GLY A 242 16.29 -17.79 -5.39
C GLY A 242 16.67 -17.48 -6.84
N LYS A 243 15.84 -16.71 -7.59
CA LYS A 243 16.06 -16.47 -9.03
C LYS A 243 17.32 -15.63 -9.36
N TYR A 244 17.88 -14.95 -8.36
CA TYR A 244 19.08 -14.12 -8.50
C TYR A 244 20.34 -14.75 -7.88
N ARG A 245 20.26 -16.01 -7.39
CA ARG A 245 21.38 -16.72 -6.79
C ARG A 245 22.55 -16.82 -7.78
N GLY A 246 23.78 -16.78 -7.25
CA GLY A 246 24.99 -16.83 -8.07
C GLY A 246 25.13 -15.65 -9.04
N GLY A 247 24.48 -14.49 -8.78
CA GLY A 247 24.55 -13.32 -9.65
C GLY A 247 23.67 -13.41 -10.91
N GLN A 248 22.75 -14.36 -10.99
CA GLN A 248 21.85 -14.49 -12.14
C GLN A 248 20.91 -13.28 -12.24
N MET A 249 20.67 -12.83 -13.47
CA MET A 249 19.76 -11.73 -13.79
C MET A 249 18.76 -12.17 -14.88
N PRO A 250 17.71 -12.93 -14.52
CA PRO A 250 16.75 -13.44 -15.51
C PRO A 250 16.09 -12.31 -16.30
N LYS A 251 16.00 -12.45 -17.62
CA LYS A 251 15.61 -11.39 -18.57
C LYS A 251 14.31 -10.67 -18.21
N ASN A 252 13.31 -11.39 -17.71
CA ASN A 252 11.99 -10.84 -17.39
C ASN A 252 11.78 -10.60 -15.89
N ALA A 253 12.84 -10.62 -15.09
CA ALA A 253 12.76 -10.40 -13.67
C ALA A 253 12.82 -8.90 -13.33
N ARG A 254 12.17 -8.52 -12.22
CA ARG A 254 12.00 -7.11 -11.81
C ARG A 254 13.32 -6.33 -11.75
N MET A 255 14.36 -6.90 -11.15
CA MET A 255 15.65 -6.22 -11.00
C MET A 255 16.42 -6.10 -12.32
N THR A 256 16.08 -6.93 -13.31
CA THR A 256 16.63 -6.84 -14.66
C THR A 256 15.88 -5.83 -15.52
N LEU A 257 14.55 -5.75 -15.34
CA LEU A 257 13.70 -4.85 -16.14
C LEU A 257 13.77 -3.39 -15.69
N PHE A 258 13.93 -3.15 -14.41
CA PHE A 258 13.79 -1.80 -13.83
C PHE A 258 15.02 -1.43 -13.01
N LYS A 259 15.56 -0.23 -13.27
CA LYS A 259 16.59 0.41 -12.43
C LYS A 259 16.03 0.83 -11.08
N GLY A 260 16.89 1.04 -10.08
CA GLY A 260 16.50 1.53 -8.75
C GLY A 260 16.27 0.42 -7.72
N TRP A 261 16.55 -0.83 -8.08
CA TRP A 261 16.46 -1.98 -7.18
C TRP A 261 17.83 -2.49 -6.73
N GLU A 262 18.90 -1.78 -7.08
CA GLU A 262 20.30 -2.14 -6.82
C GLU A 262 20.56 -2.33 -5.31
N ARG A 263 19.83 -1.62 -4.47
CA ARG A 263 19.88 -1.79 -3.00
C ARG A 263 19.54 -3.22 -2.54
N MET A 264 18.82 -3.98 -3.37
CA MET A 264 18.42 -5.37 -3.08
C MET A 264 19.44 -6.41 -3.58
N ILE A 265 20.43 -6.00 -4.37
CA ILE A 265 21.45 -6.89 -4.97
C ILE A 265 22.88 -6.42 -4.70
N ASN A 266 23.12 -5.82 -3.53
CA ASN A 266 24.48 -5.54 -3.08
C ASN A 266 25.20 -6.81 -2.58
N PRO A 267 26.55 -6.86 -2.50
CA PRO A 267 27.29 -8.05 -2.13
C PRO A 267 26.88 -8.68 -0.80
N LEU A 268 26.53 -7.86 0.21
CA LEU A 268 26.10 -8.37 1.51
C LEU A 268 24.71 -9.03 1.43
N ALA A 269 23.77 -8.39 0.69
CA ALA A 269 22.44 -8.95 0.48
C ALA A 269 22.50 -10.24 -0.32
N MET A 270 23.34 -10.30 -1.37
CA MET A 270 23.50 -11.51 -2.17
C MET A 270 24.01 -12.69 -1.33
N LYS A 271 24.98 -12.44 -0.44
CA LYS A 271 25.46 -13.48 0.50
C LYS A 271 24.32 -14.01 1.38
N ALA A 272 23.47 -13.13 1.91
CA ALA A 272 22.31 -13.52 2.73
C ALA A 272 21.22 -14.26 1.93
N TYR A 273 21.16 -14.09 0.59
CA TYR A 273 20.22 -14.82 -0.27
C TYR A 273 20.71 -16.22 -0.65
N ASP A 274 22.02 -16.45 -0.60
CA ASP A 274 22.63 -17.72 -0.90
C ASP A 274 22.56 -18.72 0.28
N GLU A 275 22.49 -18.22 1.51
CA GLU A 275 22.24 -18.99 2.73
C GLU A 275 20.76 -19.41 2.85
#